data_a80ea22f4c3e151f84c58c827ef4e6c1
#
_entry.id   a80ea22f4c3e151f84c58c827ef4e6c1
#
_cell.length_a   1.000
_cell.length_b   1.000
_cell.length_c   1.000
_cell.angle_alpha   90.00
_cell.angle_beta   90.00
_cell.angle_gamma   90.00
#
_symmetry.space_group_name_H-M   'P 1'
#
loop_
_entity.id
_entity.type
_entity.pdbx_description
1 polymer ?
#
loop_
_entity_poly.entity_id
_entity_poly.type
_entity_poly.pdbx_seq_one_letter_code
_entity_poly.pdbx_strand_id
1 'polypeptide(L)'
;MRDRVLPLQGIHNFRDYGGYSTRGGKLRTGRLFRSGQHVDATPSDLDLIAALNIEKIVDLRGNHERTLYPCLRPREFSAEVLFADGETAGSGNAPHIEAARDVATAEQAHAAMVRLYALMPFRPKLVEVLRLYFGALAESTGATLLHCLAGKDRTGLAAALLHRLVGVHQDDVMADYLLTNEAGNMERRIAAGAETVRANFGPAMDDAAIRT
;
A
#
# COMPACT_ATOMS: atom_id res chain seq x y z
N MET A 1 -1.48 -15.40 12.40
CA MET A 1 -1.37 -14.33 11.35
C MET A 1 -2.53 -13.35 11.36
N ARG A 2 -3.78 -13.79 11.64
CA ARG A 2 -4.97 -12.88 11.69
C ARG A 2 -4.88 -11.76 12.73
N ASP A 3 -4.15 -11.94 13.82
CA ASP A 3 -4.00 -10.95 14.92
C ASP A 3 -3.27 -9.65 14.53
N ARG A 4 -2.72 -9.57 13.29
CA ARG A 4 -2.02 -8.37 12.81
C ARG A 4 -2.92 -7.40 12.07
N VAL A 5 -4.05 -7.87 11.55
CA VAL A 5 -4.98 -7.07 10.75
C VAL A 5 -5.92 -6.33 11.70
N LEU A 6 -5.94 -5.01 11.61
CA LEU A 6 -6.88 -4.19 12.37
C LEU A 6 -8.25 -4.19 11.66
N PRO A 7 -9.36 -4.39 12.40
CA PRO A 7 -10.70 -4.50 11.83
C PRO A 7 -11.30 -3.12 11.53
N LEU A 8 -10.66 -2.35 10.63
CA LEU A 8 -11.16 -1.05 10.20
C LEU A 8 -12.24 -1.21 9.12
N GLN A 9 -13.22 -0.31 9.14
CA GLN A 9 -14.42 -0.40 8.29
C GLN A 9 -14.18 0.28 6.93
N GLY A 10 -13.63 1.49 6.93
CA GLY A 10 -13.39 2.31 5.74
C GLY A 10 -11.94 2.30 5.26
N ILE A 11 -11.03 1.65 5.96
CA ILE A 11 -9.61 1.59 5.58
C ILE A 11 -9.21 0.15 5.29
N HIS A 12 -8.81 -0.09 4.06
CA HIS A 12 -8.41 -1.43 3.63
C HIS A 12 -6.96 -1.74 3.97
N ASN A 13 -6.70 -3.05 4.17
CA ASN A 13 -5.35 -3.58 4.26
C ASN A 13 -4.53 -3.03 5.43
N PHE A 14 -5.21 -2.54 6.49
CA PHE A 14 -4.54 -1.98 7.65
C PHE A 14 -4.04 -3.10 8.57
N ARG A 15 -2.74 -3.14 8.78
CA ARG A 15 -2.10 -4.12 9.63
C ARG A 15 -0.75 -3.70 10.17
N ASP A 16 -0.33 -4.37 11.23
CA ASP A 16 1.05 -4.36 11.73
C ASP A 16 1.91 -5.33 10.89
N TYR A 17 2.99 -4.83 10.26
CA TYR A 17 3.95 -5.64 9.53
C TYR A 17 5.28 -5.85 10.28
N GLY A 18 5.28 -5.57 11.61
CA GLY A 18 6.33 -5.97 12.54
C GLY A 18 6.20 -7.43 12.98
N GLY A 19 6.90 -7.80 14.05
CA GLY A 19 6.79 -9.12 14.71
C GLY A 19 7.44 -10.29 13.98
N TYR A 20 8.15 -10.08 12.88
CA TYR A 20 8.91 -11.11 12.16
C TYR A 20 10.30 -11.28 12.76
N SER A 21 10.83 -12.52 12.71
CA SER A 21 12.21 -12.81 13.07
C SER A 21 13.17 -12.21 12.04
N THR A 22 14.32 -11.69 12.51
CA THR A 22 15.36 -11.07 11.69
C THR A 22 16.72 -11.68 12.03
N ARG A 23 17.77 -11.28 11.34
CA ARG A 23 19.15 -11.73 11.67
C ARG A 23 19.60 -11.28 13.07
N GLY A 24 19.11 -10.13 13.54
CA GLY A 24 19.52 -9.52 14.81
C GLY A 24 18.49 -9.59 15.93
N GLY A 25 17.39 -10.35 15.76
CA GLY A 25 16.32 -10.45 16.75
C GLY A 25 14.94 -10.51 16.14
N LYS A 26 14.05 -9.61 16.54
CA LYS A 26 12.66 -9.57 16.07
C LYS A 26 12.22 -8.14 15.81
N LEU A 27 11.54 -7.88 14.70
CA LEU A 27 10.87 -6.61 14.46
C LEU A 27 9.81 -6.37 15.56
N ARG A 28 9.80 -5.18 16.12
CA ARG A 28 8.82 -4.83 17.16
C ARG A 28 7.42 -4.75 16.57
N THR A 29 6.45 -5.31 17.27
CA THR A 29 5.02 -5.07 17.00
C THR A 29 4.58 -3.71 17.52
N GLY A 30 3.49 -3.17 16.97
CA GLY A 30 2.97 -1.85 17.38
C GLY A 30 3.83 -0.67 16.92
N ARG A 31 4.74 -0.89 15.97
CA ARG A 31 5.66 0.14 15.46
C ARG A 31 5.59 0.35 13.96
N LEU A 32 5.19 -0.68 13.24
CA LEU A 32 5.24 -0.72 11.79
C LEU A 32 3.84 -1.04 11.26
N PHE A 33 3.12 -0.02 10.82
CA PHE A 33 1.79 -0.17 10.26
C PHE A 33 1.78 0.08 8.76
N ARG A 34 0.92 -0.66 8.04
CA ARG A 34 0.68 -0.43 6.61
C ARG A 34 -0.80 -0.46 6.30
N SER A 35 -1.22 0.30 5.27
CA SER A 35 -2.62 0.35 4.85
C SER A 35 -2.81 0.78 3.40
N GLY A 36 -4.06 0.78 2.92
CA GLY A 36 -4.53 1.60 1.82
C GLY A 36 -4.78 3.04 2.25
N GLN A 37 -5.38 3.84 1.37
CA GLN A 37 -5.77 5.22 1.64
C GLN A 37 -6.90 5.32 2.69
N HIS A 38 -7.07 6.51 3.27
CA HIS A 38 -8.00 6.76 4.36
C HIS A 38 -9.18 7.67 3.95
N VAL A 39 -9.52 7.73 2.68
CA VAL A 39 -10.59 8.62 2.18
C VAL A 39 -11.97 8.24 2.74
N ASP A 40 -12.20 6.95 2.94
CA ASP A 40 -13.45 6.40 3.45
C ASP A 40 -13.40 6.06 4.95
N ALA A 41 -12.39 6.56 5.67
CA ALA A 41 -12.23 6.28 7.10
C ALA A 41 -13.48 6.71 7.89
N THR A 42 -14.03 5.80 8.68
CA THR A 42 -15.12 6.13 9.60
C THR A 42 -14.60 6.85 10.86
N PRO A 43 -15.46 7.56 11.62
CA PRO A 43 -15.03 8.11 12.92
C PRO A 43 -14.41 7.06 13.84
N SER A 44 -14.99 5.86 13.90
CA SER A 44 -14.46 4.74 14.68
C SER A 44 -13.07 4.28 14.21
N ASP A 45 -12.83 4.30 12.89
CA ASP A 45 -11.49 3.99 12.35
C ASP A 45 -10.48 5.05 12.78
N LEU A 46 -10.87 6.33 12.73
CA LEU A 46 -9.99 7.43 13.14
C LEU A 46 -9.64 7.38 14.63
N ASP A 47 -10.61 6.99 15.48
CA ASP A 47 -10.36 6.79 16.92
C ASP A 47 -9.37 5.64 17.15
N LEU A 48 -9.52 4.51 16.43
CA LEU A 48 -8.57 3.40 16.50
C LEU A 48 -7.17 3.79 16.03
N ILE A 49 -7.06 4.58 14.95
CA ILE A 49 -5.77 5.08 14.45
C ILE A 49 -5.14 6.04 15.45
N ALA A 50 -5.92 6.92 16.07
CA ALA A 50 -5.42 7.84 17.10
C ALA A 50 -4.78 7.09 18.26
N ALA A 51 -5.38 5.97 18.70
CA ALA A 51 -4.85 5.13 19.79
C ALA A 51 -3.52 4.45 19.44
N LEU A 52 -3.14 4.34 18.16
CA LEU A 52 -1.85 3.77 17.74
C LEU A 52 -0.67 4.72 17.95
N ASN A 53 -0.91 5.99 18.26
CA ASN A 53 0.12 7.01 18.49
C ASN A 53 1.15 7.04 17.35
N ILE A 54 0.66 7.11 16.09
CA ILE A 54 1.51 7.16 14.91
C ILE A 54 2.25 8.50 14.89
N GLU A 55 3.57 8.46 14.85
CA GLU A 55 4.46 9.61 14.82
C GLU A 55 4.73 10.08 13.38
N LYS A 56 4.91 9.14 12.46
CA LYS A 56 5.20 9.43 11.06
C LYS A 56 4.28 8.64 10.12
N ILE A 57 3.81 9.31 9.08
CA ILE A 57 3.07 8.68 7.98
C ILE A 57 3.87 8.86 6.70
N VAL A 58 4.14 7.77 6.01
CA VAL A 58 4.77 7.80 4.69
C VAL A 58 3.72 7.52 3.62
N ASP A 59 3.38 8.55 2.86
CA ASP A 59 2.40 8.48 1.78
C ASP A 59 3.12 8.25 0.44
N LEU A 60 3.05 7.02 -0.06
CA LEU A 60 3.67 6.59 -1.31
C LEU A 60 2.88 7.01 -2.57
N ARG A 61 1.80 7.77 -2.42
CA ARG A 61 0.97 8.22 -3.54
C ARG A 61 1.60 9.41 -4.25
N GLY A 62 1.30 9.55 -5.54
CA GLY A 62 1.62 10.74 -6.30
C GLY A 62 0.67 11.91 -6.00
N ASN A 63 0.99 13.10 -6.53
CA ASN A 63 0.21 14.33 -6.34
C ASN A 63 -1.23 14.17 -6.80
N HIS A 64 -1.43 13.57 -7.96
CA HIS A 64 -2.77 13.36 -8.52
C HIS A 64 -3.64 12.49 -7.59
N GLU A 65 -3.11 11.37 -7.10
CA GLU A 65 -3.83 10.49 -6.18
C GLU A 65 -4.14 11.17 -4.84
N ARG A 66 -3.20 11.97 -4.30
CA ARG A 66 -3.42 12.71 -3.05
C ARG A 66 -4.50 13.77 -3.18
N THR A 67 -4.56 14.44 -4.33
CA THR A 67 -5.58 15.47 -4.63
C THR A 67 -6.95 14.84 -4.80
N LEU A 68 -7.06 13.74 -5.55
CA LEU A 68 -8.34 13.07 -5.78
C LEU A 68 -8.89 12.36 -4.54
N TYR A 69 -8.00 11.83 -3.70
CA TYR A 69 -8.35 11.00 -2.55
C TYR A 69 -7.70 11.52 -1.27
N PRO A 70 -8.10 12.72 -0.77
CA PRO A 70 -7.54 13.28 0.45
C PRO A 70 -7.84 12.36 1.64
N CYS A 71 -6.80 11.97 2.38
CA CYS A 71 -6.96 11.09 3.54
C CYS A 71 -7.62 11.85 4.70
N LEU A 72 -8.66 11.26 5.28
CA LEU A 72 -9.21 11.69 6.55
C LEU A 72 -8.20 11.42 7.69
N ARG A 73 -8.21 12.27 8.72
CA ARG A 73 -7.29 12.21 9.84
C ARG A 73 -8.04 12.31 11.17
N PRO A 74 -7.49 11.76 12.27
CA PRO A 74 -8.03 11.99 13.62
C PRO A 74 -8.12 13.48 13.95
N ARG A 75 -9.01 13.85 14.87
CA ARG A 75 -9.23 15.25 15.27
C ARG A 75 -7.97 15.93 15.82
N GLU A 76 -7.18 15.17 16.62
CA GLU A 76 -5.91 15.64 17.19
C GLU A 76 -4.74 15.03 16.44
N PHE A 77 -4.70 15.28 15.12
CA PHE A 77 -3.67 14.75 14.26
C PHE A 77 -2.35 15.52 14.42
N SER A 78 -1.30 14.83 14.84
CA SER A 78 0.04 15.41 15.06
C SER A 78 1.16 14.68 14.30
N ALA A 79 0.85 13.58 13.58
CA ALA A 79 1.85 12.82 12.85
C ALA A 79 2.45 13.65 11.70
N GLU A 80 3.76 13.57 11.53
CA GLU A 80 4.44 14.10 10.36
C GLU A 80 4.09 13.27 9.12
N VAL A 81 3.68 13.93 8.01
CA VAL A 81 3.36 13.25 6.74
C VAL A 81 4.48 13.48 5.74
N LEU A 82 5.17 12.40 5.38
CA LEU A 82 6.27 12.37 4.43
C LEU A 82 5.77 11.90 3.07
N PHE A 83 6.10 12.61 2.01
CA PHE A 83 5.78 12.26 0.63
C PHE A 83 6.78 12.87 -0.35
N ALA A 84 6.85 12.36 -1.58
CA ALA A 84 7.57 13.01 -2.66
C ALA A 84 6.62 13.93 -3.44
N ASP A 85 7.08 15.11 -3.79
CA ASP A 85 6.36 16.01 -4.70
C ASP A 85 6.52 15.52 -6.15
N GLY A 86 5.41 15.13 -6.76
CA GLY A 86 5.34 14.56 -8.11
C GLY A 86 4.64 13.18 -8.15
N GLU A 87 4.77 12.49 -9.30
CA GLU A 87 4.07 11.24 -9.55
C GLU A 87 4.96 10.02 -9.24
N THR A 88 4.47 9.16 -8.36
CA THR A 88 5.13 7.89 -7.99
C THR A 88 4.71 6.72 -8.88
N ALA A 89 3.60 6.88 -9.63
CA ALA A 89 3.18 6.01 -10.72
C ALA A 89 3.61 6.60 -12.08
N GLY A 90 3.69 5.79 -13.12
CA GLY A 90 4.23 6.24 -14.42
C GLY A 90 3.32 7.19 -15.18
N SER A 91 2.00 7.12 -14.97
CA SER A 91 0.98 7.89 -15.72
C SER A 91 0.13 8.80 -14.85
N GLY A 92 0.52 9.04 -13.60
CA GLY A 92 -0.31 9.77 -12.62
C GLY A 92 -1.49 8.95 -12.06
N ASN A 93 -1.71 7.75 -12.58
CA ASN A 93 -2.75 6.84 -12.13
C ASN A 93 -2.17 5.75 -11.20
N ALA A 94 -3.06 5.07 -10.47
CA ALA A 94 -2.63 3.92 -9.67
C ALA A 94 -1.99 2.82 -10.55
N PRO A 95 -1.01 2.06 -10.03
CA PRO A 95 -0.26 1.06 -10.80
C PRO A 95 -1.14 0.06 -11.56
N HIS A 96 -2.23 -0.41 -10.97
CA HIS A 96 -3.15 -1.34 -11.62
C HIS A 96 -3.93 -0.70 -12.80
N ILE A 97 -4.23 0.61 -12.73
CA ILE A 97 -4.86 1.34 -13.85
C ILE A 97 -3.86 1.52 -14.99
N GLU A 98 -2.60 1.80 -14.66
CA GLU A 98 -1.53 1.88 -15.65
C GLU A 98 -1.32 0.54 -16.38
N ALA A 99 -1.33 -0.57 -15.63
CA ALA A 99 -1.17 -1.91 -16.18
C ALA A 99 -2.37 -2.35 -17.04
N ALA A 100 -3.57 -1.83 -16.77
CA ALA A 100 -4.80 -2.19 -17.50
C ALA A 100 -4.90 -1.56 -18.90
N ARG A 101 -4.01 -0.62 -19.26
CA ARG A 101 -3.98 0.00 -20.57
C ARG A 101 -3.69 -1.02 -21.67
N ASP A 102 -4.50 -1.06 -22.71
CA ASP A 102 -4.34 -1.96 -23.88
C ASP A 102 -4.33 -3.46 -23.53
N VAL A 103 -5.00 -3.84 -22.43
CA VAL A 103 -5.12 -5.22 -21.96
C VAL A 103 -6.53 -5.71 -22.16
N ALA A 104 -6.66 -6.86 -22.83
CA ALA A 104 -7.94 -7.54 -23.07
C ALA A 104 -8.00 -8.93 -22.41
N THR A 105 -6.87 -9.62 -22.28
CA THR A 105 -6.79 -10.99 -21.77
C THR A 105 -6.00 -11.10 -20.47
N ALA A 106 -6.21 -12.17 -19.70
CA ALA A 106 -5.47 -12.45 -18.47
C ALA A 106 -3.94 -12.57 -18.71
N GLU A 107 -3.51 -13.13 -19.85
CA GLU A 107 -2.08 -13.21 -20.20
C GLU A 107 -1.46 -11.83 -20.42
N GLN A 108 -2.19 -10.95 -21.12
CA GLN A 108 -1.74 -9.55 -21.31
C GLN A 108 -1.70 -8.80 -19.98
N ALA A 109 -2.71 -9.00 -19.11
CA ALA A 109 -2.74 -8.43 -17.77
C ALA A 109 -1.55 -8.90 -16.93
N HIS A 110 -1.28 -10.19 -16.90
CA HIS A 110 -0.13 -10.76 -16.22
C HIS A 110 1.19 -10.17 -16.73
N ALA A 111 1.40 -10.15 -18.05
CA ALA A 111 2.60 -9.57 -18.65
C ALA A 111 2.76 -8.07 -18.33
N ALA A 112 1.66 -7.32 -18.31
CA ALA A 112 1.67 -5.90 -17.94
C ALA A 112 2.05 -5.71 -16.45
N MET A 113 1.50 -6.53 -15.55
CA MET A 113 1.85 -6.50 -14.13
C MET A 113 3.32 -6.88 -13.89
N VAL A 114 3.84 -7.90 -14.57
CA VAL A 114 5.27 -8.27 -14.48
C VAL A 114 6.15 -7.09 -14.91
N ARG A 115 5.86 -6.44 -16.04
CA ARG A 115 6.60 -5.24 -16.48
C ARG A 115 6.48 -4.10 -15.47
N LEU A 116 5.29 -3.86 -14.94
CA LEU A 116 5.07 -2.84 -13.92
C LEU A 116 5.96 -3.06 -12.70
N TYR A 117 5.95 -4.28 -12.14
CA TYR A 117 6.75 -4.61 -10.96
C TYR A 117 8.26 -4.58 -11.24
N ALA A 118 8.69 -4.91 -12.46
CA ALA A 118 10.09 -4.79 -12.86
C ALA A 118 10.59 -3.34 -12.90
N LEU A 119 9.72 -2.40 -13.28
CA LEU A 119 10.06 -0.98 -13.44
C LEU A 119 9.76 -0.12 -12.21
N MET A 120 8.75 -0.48 -11.44
CA MET A 120 8.25 0.29 -10.31
C MET A 120 9.34 0.66 -9.28
N PRO A 121 10.26 -0.25 -8.88
CA PRO A 121 11.30 0.06 -7.89
C PRO A 121 12.27 1.16 -8.33
N PHE A 122 12.36 1.44 -9.62
CA PHE A 122 13.32 2.39 -10.20
C PHE A 122 12.69 3.73 -10.57
N ARG A 123 11.41 3.95 -10.31
CA ARG A 123 10.73 5.23 -10.57
C ARG A 123 11.29 6.32 -9.67
N PRO A 124 11.79 7.45 -10.23
CA PRO A 124 12.53 8.45 -9.44
C PRO A 124 11.78 8.95 -8.21
N LYS A 125 10.49 9.29 -8.35
CA LYS A 125 9.68 9.80 -7.24
C LYS A 125 9.32 8.72 -6.20
N LEU A 126 9.20 7.46 -6.62
CA LEU A 126 9.04 6.36 -5.68
C LEU A 126 10.35 6.12 -4.90
N VAL A 127 11.50 6.19 -5.57
CA VAL A 127 12.82 6.10 -4.91
C VAL A 127 13.02 7.24 -3.92
N GLU A 128 12.60 8.46 -4.26
CA GLU A 128 12.65 9.63 -3.36
C GLU A 128 11.85 9.37 -2.08
N VAL A 129 10.58 8.98 -2.19
CA VAL A 129 9.76 8.72 -1.00
C VAL A 129 10.20 7.47 -0.23
N LEU A 130 10.80 6.46 -0.88
CA LEU A 130 11.41 5.32 -0.18
C LEU A 130 12.63 5.75 0.64
N ARG A 131 13.43 6.72 0.20
CA ARG A 131 14.51 7.30 1.01
C ARG A 131 13.95 8.00 2.25
N LEU A 132 12.87 8.78 2.11
CA LEU A 132 12.17 9.39 3.25
C LEU A 132 11.65 8.33 4.22
N TYR A 133 11.09 7.23 3.68
CA TYR A 133 10.62 6.10 4.49
C TYR A 133 11.74 5.49 5.34
N PHE A 134 12.88 5.15 4.74
CA PHE A 134 14.00 4.56 5.49
C PHE A 134 14.65 5.56 6.45
N GLY A 135 14.71 6.85 6.09
CA GLY A 135 15.12 7.92 7.01
C GLY A 135 14.19 8.01 8.21
N ALA A 136 12.87 8.02 7.98
CA ALA A 136 11.87 8.02 9.03
C ALA A 136 12.02 6.84 10.00
N LEU A 137 12.26 5.64 9.48
CA LEU A 137 12.47 4.44 10.31
C LEU A 137 13.76 4.48 11.12
N ALA A 138 14.81 5.13 10.62
CA ALA A 138 16.09 5.26 11.32
C ALA A 138 16.03 6.29 12.46
N GLU A 139 15.20 7.32 12.33
CA GLU A 139 15.11 8.45 13.24
C GLU A 139 13.97 8.33 14.26
N SER A 140 12.83 7.71 13.85
CA SER A 140 11.63 7.65 14.68
C SER A 140 11.77 6.66 15.83
N THR A 141 11.32 7.09 17.00
CA THR A 141 11.14 6.22 18.17
C THR A 141 9.70 5.76 18.33
N GLY A 142 8.75 6.37 17.61
CA GLY A 142 7.33 6.10 17.61
C GLY A 142 6.88 5.12 16.53
N ALA A 143 5.58 5.00 16.36
CA ALA A 143 4.98 4.19 15.31
C ALA A 143 5.02 4.91 13.95
N THR A 144 5.25 4.15 12.88
CA THR A 144 5.23 4.64 11.50
C THR A 144 4.13 3.93 10.71
N LEU A 145 3.34 4.69 9.97
CA LEU A 145 2.35 4.17 9.02
C LEU A 145 2.83 4.39 7.59
N LEU A 146 2.85 3.32 6.82
CA LEU A 146 3.19 3.31 5.40
C LEU A 146 1.93 3.04 4.57
N HIS A 147 1.59 3.90 3.61
CA HIS A 147 0.43 3.65 2.75
C HIS A 147 0.60 4.14 1.31
N CYS A 148 -0.22 3.59 0.42
CA CYS A 148 -0.45 4.11 -0.91
C CYS A 148 -1.97 4.14 -1.19
N LEU A 149 -2.42 3.98 -2.42
CA LEU A 149 -3.84 3.95 -2.75
C LEU A 149 -4.51 2.67 -2.21
N ALA A 150 -4.03 1.50 -2.65
CA ALA A 150 -4.58 0.19 -2.27
C ALA A 150 -3.87 -0.48 -1.09
N GLY A 151 -2.72 0.05 -0.64
CA GLY A 151 -1.88 -0.61 0.35
C GLY A 151 -1.25 -1.92 -0.13
N LYS A 152 -1.26 -2.18 -1.45
CA LYS A 152 -0.84 -3.44 -2.07
C LYS A 152 0.56 -3.30 -2.70
N ASP A 153 0.67 -2.63 -3.85
CA ASP A 153 1.84 -2.66 -4.72
C ASP A 153 3.03 -1.85 -4.15
N ARG A 154 2.97 -0.53 -4.16
CA ARG A 154 4.03 0.35 -3.62
C ARG A 154 4.29 0.10 -2.13
N THR A 155 3.22 -0.07 -1.35
CA THR A 155 3.30 -0.40 0.07
C THR A 155 3.90 -1.79 0.30
N GLY A 156 3.50 -2.77 -0.52
CA GLY A 156 4.06 -4.13 -0.48
C GLY A 156 5.55 -4.15 -0.80
N LEU A 157 5.96 -3.41 -1.85
CA LEU A 157 7.38 -3.24 -2.19
C LEU A 157 8.17 -2.64 -1.02
N ALA A 158 7.71 -1.54 -0.44
CA ALA A 158 8.42 -0.85 0.64
C ALA A 158 8.55 -1.72 1.90
N ALA A 159 7.47 -2.42 2.30
CA ALA A 159 7.50 -3.35 3.42
C ALA A 159 8.44 -4.55 3.16
N ALA A 160 8.40 -5.12 1.94
CA ALA A 160 9.30 -6.21 1.55
C ALA A 160 10.77 -5.78 1.54
N LEU A 161 11.07 -4.57 1.08
CA LEU A 161 12.43 -4.00 1.12
C LEU A 161 12.94 -3.89 2.56
N LEU A 162 12.13 -3.39 3.50
CA LEU A 162 12.50 -3.36 4.91
C LEU A 162 12.75 -4.77 5.44
N HIS A 163 11.81 -5.68 5.25
CA HIS A 163 11.94 -7.06 5.70
C HIS A 163 13.23 -7.72 5.19
N ARG A 164 13.53 -7.57 3.90
CA ARG A 164 14.77 -8.09 3.31
C ARG A 164 16.02 -7.43 3.87
N LEU A 165 16.01 -6.12 4.06
CA LEU A 165 17.13 -5.35 4.61
C LEU A 165 17.51 -5.84 6.00
N VAL A 166 16.52 -6.09 6.88
CA VAL A 166 16.76 -6.55 8.25
C VAL A 166 16.90 -8.08 8.37
N GLY A 167 16.76 -8.81 7.27
CA GLY A 167 17.00 -10.25 7.19
C GLY A 167 15.82 -11.11 7.66
N VAL A 168 14.59 -10.66 7.45
CA VAL A 168 13.39 -11.50 7.55
C VAL A 168 13.47 -12.62 6.50
N HIS A 169 13.06 -13.84 6.88
CA HIS A 169 13.05 -14.99 5.97
C HIS A 169 12.14 -14.74 4.76
N GLN A 170 12.52 -15.25 3.60
CA GLN A 170 11.80 -15.00 2.35
C GLN A 170 10.34 -15.46 2.41
N ASP A 171 10.06 -16.60 3.05
CA ASP A 171 8.70 -17.12 3.18
C ASP A 171 7.81 -16.20 4.04
N ASP A 172 8.37 -15.59 5.08
CA ASP A 172 7.67 -14.61 5.92
C ASP A 172 7.41 -13.31 5.15
N VAL A 173 8.37 -12.85 4.32
CA VAL A 173 8.18 -11.70 3.43
C VAL A 173 7.03 -11.96 2.46
N MET A 174 7.00 -13.14 1.85
CA MET A 174 5.94 -13.55 0.92
C MET A 174 4.60 -13.70 1.65
N ALA A 175 4.59 -14.27 2.85
CA ALA A 175 3.39 -14.42 3.67
C ALA A 175 2.77 -13.06 4.04
N ASP A 176 3.60 -12.07 4.44
CA ASP A 176 3.10 -10.70 4.68
C ASP A 176 2.54 -10.08 3.39
N TYR A 177 3.22 -10.25 2.27
CA TYR A 177 2.74 -9.72 0.99
C TYR A 177 1.39 -10.31 0.59
N LEU A 178 1.25 -11.64 0.65
CA LEU A 178 0.03 -12.38 0.30
C LEU A 178 -1.13 -12.14 1.27
N LEU A 179 -0.86 -11.75 2.52
CA LEU A 179 -1.90 -11.37 3.49
C LEU A 179 -2.77 -10.22 2.97
N THR A 180 -2.31 -9.45 1.98
CA THR A 180 -3.11 -8.44 1.28
C THR A 180 -4.38 -9.04 0.65
N ASN A 181 -4.36 -10.30 0.22
CA ASN A 181 -5.54 -10.95 -0.38
C ASN A 181 -6.68 -11.11 0.63
N GLU A 182 -6.36 -11.25 1.92
CA GLU A 182 -7.35 -11.33 3.01
C GLU A 182 -7.67 -9.94 3.58
N ALA A 183 -6.62 -9.19 3.97
CA ALA A 183 -6.75 -7.91 4.65
C ALA A 183 -7.22 -6.76 3.72
N GLY A 184 -7.02 -6.91 2.41
CA GLY A 184 -7.33 -5.90 1.40
C GLY A 184 -8.78 -5.89 0.95
N ASN A 185 -9.61 -6.84 1.41
CA ASN A 185 -11.00 -7.02 0.95
C ASN A 185 -11.10 -7.06 -0.59
N MET A 186 -10.24 -7.89 -1.21
CA MET A 186 -9.97 -7.86 -2.64
C MET A 186 -11.22 -8.11 -3.49
N GLU A 187 -12.09 -9.07 -3.11
CA GLU A 187 -13.31 -9.37 -3.88
C GLU A 187 -14.24 -8.16 -3.99
N ARG A 188 -14.48 -7.45 -2.88
CA ARG A 188 -15.29 -6.22 -2.89
C ARG A 188 -14.65 -5.12 -3.74
N ARG A 189 -13.33 -5.00 -3.71
CA ARG A 189 -12.61 -3.99 -4.50
C ARG A 189 -12.57 -4.33 -5.98
N ILE A 190 -12.40 -5.60 -6.33
CA ILE A 190 -12.49 -6.08 -7.72
C ILE A 190 -13.90 -5.78 -8.25
N ALA A 191 -14.94 -6.13 -7.50
CA ALA A 191 -16.31 -5.87 -7.89
C ALA A 191 -16.57 -4.36 -8.12
N ALA A 192 -16.16 -3.51 -7.18
CA ALA A 192 -16.31 -2.05 -7.31
C ALA A 192 -15.43 -1.45 -8.42
N GLY A 193 -14.22 -2.00 -8.64
CA GLY A 193 -13.28 -1.52 -9.67
C GLY A 193 -13.63 -2.01 -11.07
N ALA A 194 -14.26 -3.17 -11.21
CA ALA A 194 -14.57 -3.78 -12.50
C ALA A 194 -15.43 -2.88 -13.39
N GLU A 195 -16.43 -2.22 -12.84
CA GLU A 195 -17.27 -1.27 -13.59
C GLU A 195 -16.45 -0.08 -14.09
N THR A 196 -15.59 0.48 -13.25
CA THR A 196 -14.71 1.60 -13.60
C THR A 196 -13.69 1.20 -14.67
N VAL A 197 -13.12 0.00 -14.55
CA VAL A 197 -12.18 -0.54 -15.53
C VAL A 197 -12.88 -0.74 -16.88
N ARG A 198 -14.06 -1.36 -16.91
CA ARG A 198 -14.83 -1.52 -18.15
C ARG A 198 -15.26 -0.19 -18.77
N ALA A 199 -15.65 0.79 -17.97
CA ALA A 199 -16.00 2.11 -18.44
C ALA A 199 -14.81 2.86 -19.08
N ASN A 200 -13.61 2.70 -18.54
CA ASN A 200 -12.41 3.41 -19.00
C ASN A 200 -11.64 2.69 -20.11
N PHE A 201 -11.68 1.35 -20.15
CA PHE A 201 -10.85 0.52 -21.06
C PHE A 201 -11.68 -0.34 -22.02
N GLY A 202 -13.00 -0.25 -21.96
CA GLY A 202 -13.94 -0.93 -22.84
C GLY A 202 -14.49 -2.26 -22.30
N PRO A 203 -15.66 -2.68 -22.82
CA PRO A 203 -16.36 -3.89 -22.34
C PRO A 203 -15.67 -5.20 -22.76
N ALA A 204 -14.62 -5.15 -23.57
CA ALA A 204 -13.92 -6.31 -24.10
C ALA A 204 -12.95 -6.98 -23.11
N MET A 205 -12.66 -6.33 -21.96
CA MET A 205 -11.79 -6.91 -20.95
C MET A 205 -12.51 -8.04 -20.21
N ASP A 206 -11.98 -9.25 -20.26
CA ASP A 206 -12.56 -10.40 -19.58
C ASP A 206 -12.40 -10.34 -18.05
N ASP A 207 -13.22 -11.10 -17.33
CA ASP A 207 -13.21 -11.13 -15.87
C ASP A 207 -11.89 -11.67 -15.30
N ALA A 208 -11.21 -12.55 -16.02
CA ALA A 208 -9.91 -13.07 -15.61
C ALA A 208 -8.82 -12.01 -15.71
N ALA A 209 -8.86 -11.16 -16.75
CA ALA A 209 -7.93 -10.01 -16.87
C ALA A 209 -8.14 -8.97 -15.76
N ILE A 210 -9.39 -8.73 -15.33
CA ILE A 210 -9.71 -7.82 -14.23
C ILE A 210 -9.20 -8.34 -12.88
N ARG A 211 -9.15 -9.66 -12.71
CA ARG A 211 -8.69 -10.32 -11.48
C ARG A 211 -7.17 -10.46 -11.38
N THR A 212 -6.44 -10.32 -12.48
CA THR A 212 -4.98 -10.36 -12.54
C THR A 212 -4.35 -9.05 -12.06
#